data_e3c12b206968390fa918dc6ed04f8de7
#
_entry.id   e3c12b206968390fa918dc6ed04f8de7
#
_cell.length_a   1.000
_cell.length_b   1.000
_cell.length_c   1.000
_cell.angle_alpha   90.00
_cell.angle_beta   90.00
_cell.angle_gamma   90.00
#
_symmetry.space_group_name_H-M   'P 1'
#
loop_
_entity.id
_entity.type
_entity.pdbx_description
1 polymer ?
#
loop_
_entity_poly.entity_id
_entity_poly.type
_entity_poly.pdbx_seq_one_letter_code
_entity_poly.pdbx_strand_id
1 'polypeptide(L)'
;MECCGPGYASPAAAMKAPREKILYTIAIYTGTGIQKPDYLATIDNDPDSATYSQVIARCEMPGIGDELHHMGWNACSSCFDDASMERKFLIVPGVRSSNLHIID
;
A
#
# COMPACT_ATOMS: atom_id res chain seq x y z
N MET A 1 7.86 -7.14 -25.94
CA MET A 1 8.19 -8.01 -24.80
C MET A 1 7.36 -7.56 -23.62
N GLU A 2 6.56 -8.43 -23.12
CA GLU A 2 5.79 -8.13 -21.93
C GLU A 2 6.72 -7.94 -20.73
N CYS A 3 6.40 -6.98 -19.90
CA CYS A 3 7.12 -6.72 -18.67
C CYS A 3 6.98 -7.92 -17.73
N CYS A 4 8.08 -8.48 -17.32
CA CYS A 4 8.13 -9.66 -16.45
C CYS A 4 8.64 -9.26 -15.09
N GLY A 5 7.76 -9.00 -14.16
CA GLY A 5 8.12 -8.64 -12.80
C GLY A 5 7.47 -7.35 -12.33
N PRO A 6 7.66 -6.99 -11.06
CA PRO A 6 7.04 -5.80 -10.47
C PRO A 6 7.75 -4.52 -10.85
N GLY A 7 7.00 -3.41 -10.88
CA GLY A 7 7.55 -2.09 -11.12
C GLY A 7 7.86 -1.77 -12.56
N TYR A 8 8.78 -0.84 -12.76
CA TYR A 8 9.12 -0.29 -14.07
C TYR A 8 10.62 -0.11 -14.21
N ALA A 9 11.12 -0.19 -15.44
CA ALA A 9 12.55 -0.05 -15.72
C ALA A 9 13.10 1.35 -15.42
N SER A 10 12.26 2.36 -15.49
CA SER A 10 12.65 3.76 -15.27
C SER A 10 11.41 4.61 -14.94
N PRO A 11 11.60 5.82 -14.39
CA PRO A 11 10.49 6.78 -14.25
C PRO A 11 9.79 7.10 -15.59
N ALA A 12 10.53 7.19 -16.67
CA ALA A 12 9.96 7.43 -18.01
C ALA A 12 9.09 6.25 -18.45
N ALA A 13 9.48 5.01 -18.15
CA ALA A 13 8.68 3.83 -18.42
C ALA A 13 7.39 3.83 -17.58
N ALA A 14 7.49 4.21 -16.31
CA ALA A 14 6.34 4.33 -15.42
C ALA A 14 5.30 5.34 -15.93
N MET A 15 5.76 6.47 -16.47
CA MET A 15 4.88 7.50 -17.03
C MET A 15 4.10 7.04 -18.28
N LYS A 16 4.57 6.02 -18.96
CA LYS A 16 3.91 5.43 -20.13
C LYS A 16 2.97 4.30 -19.79
N ALA A 17 3.01 3.82 -18.56
CA ALA A 17 2.16 2.73 -18.10
C ALA A 17 0.71 3.22 -17.86
N PRO A 18 -0.27 2.31 -17.85
CA PRO A 18 -1.63 2.67 -17.45
C PRO A 18 -1.67 3.30 -16.07
N ARG A 19 -2.58 4.26 -15.88
CA ARG A 19 -2.76 4.92 -14.59
C ARG A 19 -3.18 3.90 -13.52
N GLU A 20 -2.56 3.98 -12.36
CA GLU A 20 -2.95 3.21 -11.20
C GLU A 20 -4.35 3.65 -10.72
N LYS A 21 -5.22 2.68 -10.47
CA LYS A 21 -6.62 2.92 -10.09
C LYS A 21 -6.88 2.78 -8.60
N ILE A 22 -5.88 2.34 -7.84
CA ILE A 22 -5.97 2.12 -6.41
C ILE A 22 -4.77 2.76 -5.74
N LEU A 23 -5.02 3.42 -4.62
CA LEU A 23 -4.01 3.96 -3.73
C LEU A 23 -4.15 3.31 -2.36
N TYR A 24 -3.04 2.85 -1.80
CA TYR A 24 -2.98 2.38 -0.42
C TYR A 24 -2.33 3.42 0.47
N THR A 25 -2.92 3.66 1.62
CA THR A 25 -2.34 4.54 2.64
C THR A 25 -2.65 4.02 4.03
N ILE A 26 -1.75 4.29 4.96
CA ILE A 26 -1.99 4.00 6.37
C ILE A 26 -2.79 5.13 7.01
N ALA A 27 -3.67 4.77 7.93
CA ALA A 27 -4.44 5.70 8.73
C ALA A 27 -4.23 5.40 10.21
N ILE A 28 -3.86 6.40 10.98
CA ILE A 28 -3.50 6.25 12.38
C ILE A 28 -4.41 7.08 13.28
N TYR A 29 -4.66 6.56 14.49
CA TYR A 29 -5.46 7.24 15.51
C TYR A 29 -4.61 7.90 16.61
N THR A 30 -3.30 7.80 16.53
CA THR A 30 -2.39 8.41 17.51
C THR A 30 -2.66 9.91 17.66
N GLY A 31 -2.83 10.36 18.90
CA GLY A 31 -3.08 11.77 19.21
C GLY A 31 -4.53 12.23 19.02
N THR A 32 -5.43 11.35 18.57
CA THR A 32 -6.85 11.70 18.36
C THR A 32 -7.72 11.48 19.60
N GLY A 33 -7.27 10.68 20.56
CA GLY A 33 -8.08 10.21 21.69
C GLY A 33 -9.03 9.08 21.33
N ILE A 34 -9.08 8.67 20.06
CA ILE A 34 -9.94 7.58 19.59
C ILE A 34 -9.25 6.24 19.82
N GLN A 35 -9.91 5.33 20.54
CA GLN A 35 -9.40 4.02 20.88
C GLN A 35 -9.85 2.98 19.86
N LYS A 36 -9.29 3.05 18.66
CA LYS A 36 -9.55 2.11 17.56
C LYS A 36 -8.23 1.67 16.93
N PRO A 37 -8.20 0.48 16.28
CA PRO A 37 -7.02 0.04 15.56
C PRO A 37 -6.71 0.96 14.38
N ASP A 38 -5.43 1.19 14.16
CA ASP A 38 -4.95 1.77 12.90
C ASP A 38 -5.29 0.83 11.76
N TYR A 39 -5.36 1.34 10.55
CA TYR A 39 -5.73 0.53 9.41
C TYR A 39 -5.01 0.93 8.13
N LEU A 40 -4.94 -0.02 7.21
CA LEU A 40 -4.59 0.24 5.82
C LEU A 40 -5.86 0.62 5.07
N ALA A 41 -5.89 1.80 4.49
CA ALA A 41 -7.00 2.26 3.66
C ALA A 41 -6.71 1.97 2.19
N THR A 42 -7.70 1.46 1.49
CA THR A 42 -7.71 1.38 0.03
C THR A 42 -8.54 2.53 -0.48
N ILE A 43 -7.96 3.37 -1.33
CA ILE A 43 -8.61 4.56 -1.88
C ILE A 43 -8.78 4.36 -3.38
N ASP A 44 -9.96 4.68 -3.87
CA ASP A 44 -10.26 4.68 -5.29
C ASP A 44 -9.57 5.87 -5.97
N ASN A 45 -8.61 5.60 -6.83
CA ASN A 45 -7.83 6.59 -7.56
C ASN A 45 -8.21 6.65 -9.06
N ASP A 46 -9.32 6.06 -9.44
CA ASP A 46 -9.85 6.12 -10.81
C ASP A 46 -10.74 7.37 -10.97
N PRO A 47 -10.31 8.38 -11.74
CA PRO A 47 -11.09 9.62 -11.90
C PRO A 47 -12.44 9.41 -12.60
N ASP A 48 -12.63 8.30 -13.28
CA ASP A 48 -13.89 7.97 -13.96
C ASP A 48 -14.84 7.15 -13.08
N SER A 49 -14.42 6.78 -11.88
CA SER A 49 -15.23 6.02 -10.94
C SER A 49 -16.16 6.93 -10.12
N ALA A 50 -17.34 6.43 -9.81
CA ALA A 50 -18.30 7.12 -8.94
C ALA A 50 -17.79 7.30 -7.50
N THR A 51 -16.83 6.47 -7.08
CA THR A 51 -16.22 6.52 -5.74
C THR A 51 -14.82 7.13 -5.75
N TYR A 52 -14.45 7.83 -6.81
CA TYR A 52 -13.14 8.49 -6.91
C TYR A 52 -12.80 9.27 -5.63
N SER A 53 -11.58 9.10 -5.14
CA SER A 53 -11.02 9.71 -3.93
C SER A 53 -11.62 9.23 -2.60
N GLN A 54 -12.49 8.23 -2.63
CA GLN A 54 -13.09 7.68 -1.41
C GLN A 54 -12.33 6.46 -0.91
N VAL A 55 -12.40 6.24 0.40
CA VAL A 55 -11.94 5.00 1.02
C VAL A 55 -12.96 3.91 0.69
N ILE A 56 -12.54 2.90 -0.06
CA ILE A 56 -13.41 1.80 -0.51
C ILE A 56 -13.18 0.50 0.25
N ALA A 57 -12.09 0.39 0.99
CA ALA A 57 -11.83 -0.76 1.86
C ALA A 57 -10.89 -0.35 2.99
N ARG A 58 -10.98 -1.09 4.10
CA ARG A 58 -10.11 -0.93 5.27
C ARG A 58 -9.61 -2.29 5.72
N CYS A 59 -8.32 -2.37 6.04
CA CYS A 59 -7.73 -3.52 6.72
C CYS A 59 -7.26 -3.06 8.10
N GLU A 60 -8.06 -3.33 9.12
CA GLU A 60 -7.75 -2.94 10.50
C GLU A 60 -6.69 -3.84 11.10
N MET A 61 -5.78 -3.25 11.89
CA MET A 61 -4.78 -4.00 12.63
C MET A 61 -5.41 -4.75 13.79
N PRO A 62 -4.79 -5.85 14.26
CA PRO A 62 -5.35 -6.64 15.35
C PRO A 62 -5.44 -5.91 16.70
N GLY A 63 -4.53 -4.97 16.94
CA GLY A 63 -4.43 -4.24 18.20
C GLY A 63 -4.60 -2.75 18.05
N ILE A 64 -4.67 -2.05 19.16
CA ILE A 64 -4.79 -0.60 19.26
C ILE A 64 -3.43 -0.01 19.65
N GLY A 65 -3.07 1.15 19.06
CA GLY A 65 -1.89 1.88 19.46
C GLY A 65 -0.60 1.51 18.73
N ASP A 66 -0.69 0.86 17.58
CA ASP A 66 0.49 0.53 16.78
C ASP A 66 1.27 1.76 16.32
N GLU A 67 0.59 2.84 15.99
CA GLU A 67 1.14 3.97 15.26
C GLU A 67 1.87 3.50 14.01
N LEU A 68 1.10 3.03 13.04
CA LEU A 68 1.62 2.55 11.76
C LEU A 68 2.44 3.66 11.09
N HIS A 69 3.53 3.24 10.46
CA HIS A 69 4.43 4.17 9.79
C HIS A 69 4.76 3.65 8.39
N HIS A 70 5.86 4.04 7.82
CA HIS A 70 6.22 3.67 6.45
C HIS A 70 5.76 2.25 6.08
N MET A 71 5.30 2.08 4.86
CA MET A 71 4.97 0.77 4.33
C MET A 71 5.67 0.55 2.99
N GLY A 72 5.84 -0.71 2.62
CA GLY A 72 6.46 -1.06 1.35
C GLY A 72 6.02 -2.43 0.86
N TRP A 73 6.15 -2.63 -0.44
CA TRP A 73 5.92 -3.93 -1.04
C TRP A 73 7.07 -4.89 -0.74
N ASN A 74 6.77 -6.18 -0.78
CA ASN A 74 7.78 -7.25 -0.66
C ASN A 74 8.74 -7.31 -1.84
N ALA A 75 8.43 -6.64 -2.95
CA ALA A 75 9.27 -6.56 -4.13
C ALA A 75 9.27 -5.14 -4.69
N CYS A 76 10.40 -4.68 -5.16
CA CYS A 76 10.59 -3.32 -5.66
C CYS A 76 10.86 -3.27 -7.16
N SER A 77 11.02 -2.07 -7.71
CA SER A 77 11.27 -1.85 -9.13
C SER A 77 12.58 -2.48 -9.65
N SER A 78 13.53 -2.77 -8.78
CA SER A 78 14.76 -3.48 -9.18
C SER A 78 14.50 -4.90 -9.64
N CYS A 79 13.33 -5.46 -9.37
CA CYS A 79 12.92 -6.78 -9.80
C CYS A 79 12.05 -6.75 -11.08
N PHE A 80 12.04 -5.66 -11.83
CA PHE A 80 11.13 -5.47 -12.96
C PHE A 80 11.28 -6.51 -14.08
N ASP A 81 12.46 -7.09 -14.21
CA ASP A 81 12.77 -8.11 -15.22
C ASP A 81 12.73 -9.54 -14.69
N ASP A 82 12.33 -9.73 -13.43
CA ASP A 82 12.24 -11.04 -12.79
C ASP A 82 10.78 -11.50 -12.67
N ALA A 83 10.36 -12.38 -13.57
CA ALA A 83 9.00 -12.91 -13.61
C ALA A 83 8.63 -13.76 -12.39
N SER A 84 9.60 -14.19 -11.58
CA SER A 84 9.36 -14.94 -10.35
C SER A 84 8.97 -14.03 -9.18
N MET A 85 9.18 -12.73 -9.31
CA MET A 85 8.87 -11.75 -8.28
C MET A 85 7.49 -11.15 -8.49
N GLU A 86 6.76 -10.95 -7.40
CA GLU A 86 5.40 -10.42 -7.43
C GLU A 86 5.19 -9.47 -6.26
N ARG A 87 4.50 -8.36 -6.51
CA ARG A 87 4.01 -7.47 -5.46
C ARG A 87 2.74 -8.07 -4.87
N LYS A 88 2.91 -8.85 -3.83
CA LYS A 88 1.80 -9.54 -3.20
C LYS A 88 1.54 -9.08 -1.78
N PHE A 89 2.60 -8.73 -1.07
CA PHE A 89 2.51 -8.40 0.35
C PHE A 89 2.94 -6.97 0.61
N LEU A 90 2.15 -6.25 1.41
CA LEU A 90 2.55 -4.99 2.02
C LEU A 90 3.11 -5.26 3.41
N ILE A 91 4.25 -4.68 3.70
CA ILE A 91 4.91 -4.77 5.00
C ILE A 91 4.68 -3.43 5.70
N VAL A 92 4.00 -3.46 6.84
CA VAL A 92 3.54 -2.27 7.57
C VAL A 92 4.02 -2.32 9.01
N PRO A 93 5.06 -1.58 9.38
CA PRO A 93 5.55 -1.53 10.74
C PRO A 93 4.77 -0.55 11.62
N GLY A 94 4.68 -0.86 12.91
CA GLY A 94 4.17 0.03 13.93
C GLY A 94 5.30 0.60 14.79
N VAL A 95 5.40 1.93 14.89
CA VAL A 95 6.51 2.60 15.58
C VAL A 95 6.39 2.45 17.09
N ARG A 96 5.18 2.50 17.64
CA ARG A 96 4.95 2.39 19.09
C ARG A 96 4.91 0.96 19.59
N SER A 97 4.24 0.09 18.84
CA SER A 97 4.08 -1.31 19.23
C SER A 97 5.32 -2.16 18.94
N SER A 98 6.18 -1.72 18.05
CA SER A 98 7.28 -2.50 17.45
C SER A 98 6.78 -3.76 16.71
N ASN A 99 5.49 -3.81 16.39
CA ASN A 99 4.91 -4.88 15.58
C ASN A 99 5.24 -4.67 14.10
N LEU A 100 5.34 -5.77 13.41
CA LEU A 100 5.51 -5.80 11.96
C LEU A 100 4.35 -6.58 11.36
N HIS A 101 3.52 -5.91 10.58
CA HIS A 101 2.36 -6.51 9.95
C HIS A 101 2.65 -6.83 8.49
N ILE A 102 2.20 -8.00 8.03
CA ILE A 102 2.28 -8.40 6.63
C ILE A 102 0.85 -8.55 6.15
N ILE A 103 0.50 -7.76 5.13
CA ILE A 103 -0.85 -7.72 4.58
C ILE A 103 -0.83 -8.38 3.20
N ASP A 104 -1.66 -9.42 3.03
CA ASP A 104 -1.85 -10.14 1.78
C ASP A 104 -2.97 -9.52 0.94
#